data_2e5a5b89804437ea763499f94f754ae4
#
_entry.id   2e5a5b89804437ea763499f94f754ae4
#
_cell.length_a   1.000
_cell.length_b   1.000
_cell.length_c   1.000
_cell.angle_alpha   90.00
_cell.angle_beta   90.00
_cell.angle_gamma   90.00
#
_symmetry.space_group_name_H-M   'P 1'
#
loop_
_entity.id
_entity.type
_entity.pdbx_description
1 polymer ?
#
loop_
_entity_poly.entity_id
_entity_poly.type
_entity_poly.pdbx_seq_one_letter_code
_entity_poly.pdbx_strand_id
1 'polypeptide(L)'
;MTTYLNNPDAVRALVQPDRVHRDLYINQEIFQLEQTHFFVNTWNYAGHESQIPDAGDWISNDIGGRPLLVVRQADGSIKAMMNRCAQKGSRLVSAPSGNTDKHFRCPYYAWTFKTDGSLLAIPLRNAYENTRLNECESGRGLTGLTHLRTYRGFIFFKINDAWYSPNFVDTFHRAV
;
A
#
# COMPACT_ATOMS: atom_id res chain seq x y z
N MET A 1 -29.09 15.33 11.15
CA MET A 1 -27.69 14.91 11.20
C MET A 1 -26.94 15.69 10.12
N THR A 2 -25.86 16.35 10.47
CA THR A 2 -25.02 17.07 9.48
C THR A 2 -24.28 16.00 8.68
N THR A 3 -24.39 16.03 7.35
CA THR A 3 -23.62 15.14 6.49
C THR A 3 -22.32 15.85 6.06
N TYR A 4 -21.20 15.15 6.12
CA TYR A 4 -19.86 15.68 5.78
C TYR A 4 -19.41 15.29 4.38
N LEU A 5 -19.91 14.18 3.81
CA LEU A 5 -19.45 13.61 2.55
C LEU A 5 -19.46 14.57 1.35
N ASN A 6 -20.45 15.48 1.30
CA ASN A 6 -20.60 16.44 0.22
C ASN A 6 -20.64 17.90 0.72
N ASN A 7 -20.12 18.16 1.91
CA ASN A 7 -20.16 19.47 2.54
C ASN A 7 -18.78 19.87 3.10
N PRO A 8 -17.87 20.39 2.25
CA PRO A 8 -16.53 20.77 2.68
C PRO A 8 -16.52 21.90 3.72
N ASP A 9 -17.54 22.76 3.74
CA ASP A 9 -17.62 23.83 4.73
C ASP A 9 -17.99 23.29 6.10
N ALA A 10 -18.85 22.28 6.18
CA ALA A 10 -19.12 21.58 7.43
C ALA A 10 -17.88 20.86 7.96
N VAL A 11 -17.03 20.29 7.07
CA VAL A 11 -15.74 19.69 7.47
C VAL A 11 -14.78 20.77 8.00
N ARG A 12 -14.66 21.90 7.30
CA ARG A 12 -13.79 23.01 7.74
C ARG A 12 -14.21 23.56 9.11
N ALA A 13 -15.51 23.63 9.37
CA ALA A 13 -16.05 24.11 10.65
C ALA A 13 -15.71 23.22 11.86
N LEU A 14 -15.23 21.98 11.63
CA LEU A 14 -14.77 21.07 12.68
C LEU A 14 -13.45 21.51 13.32
N VAL A 15 -12.66 22.32 12.62
CA VAL A 15 -11.38 22.82 13.11
C VAL A 15 -11.48 24.34 13.30
N GLN A 16 -11.23 24.79 14.52
CA GLN A 16 -11.18 26.20 14.90
C GLN A 16 -9.80 26.52 15.48
N PRO A 17 -9.39 27.78 15.57
CA PRO A 17 -8.05 28.13 16.06
C PRO A 17 -7.73 27.62 17.47
N ASP A 18 -8.73 27.46 18.32
CA ASP A 18 -8.62 27.09 19.75
C ASP A 18 -9.18 25.71 20.07
N ARG A 19 -9.81 25.03 19.12
CA ARG A 19 -10.47 23.73 19.38
C ARG A 19 -10.74 22.94 18.11
N VAL A 20 -10.93 21.64 18.31
CA VAL A 20 -11.32 20.69 17.27
C VAL A 20 -12.58 19.96 17.71
N HIS A 21 -13.56 19.85 16.82
CA HIS A 21 -14.78 19.13 17.12
C HIS A 21 -14.53 17.62 17.20
N ARG A 22 -15.18 16.93 18.15
CA ARG A 22 -15.01 15.48 18.37
C ARG A 22 -15.30 14.62 17.14
N ASP A 23 -16.19 15.07 16.25
CA ASP A 23 -16.58 14.33 15.05
C ASP A 23 -15.38 14.07 14.12
N LEU A 24 -14.34 14.92 14.17
CA LEU A 24 -13.11 14.67 13.42
C LEU A 24 -12.46 13.32 13.76
N TYR A 25 -12.68 12.82 14.99
CA TYR A 25 -12.06 11.58 15.48
C TYR A 25 -13.00 10.37 15.49
N ILE A 26 -14.32 10.58 15.47
CA ILE A 26 -15.27 9.48 15.71
C ILE A 26 -16.35 9.35 14.62
N ASN A 27 -16.45 10.32 13.68
CA ASN A 27 -17.50 10.28 12.68
C ASN A 27 -17.09 9.41 11.49
N GLN A 28 -17.96 8.46 11.12
CA GLN A 28 -17.72 7.51 10.04
C GLN A 28 -17.60 8.17 8.67
N GLU A 29 -18.31 9.27 8.39
CA GLU A 29 -18.21 9.98 7.12
C GLU A 29 -16.85 10.70 7.00
N ILE A 30 -16.35 11.28 8.10
CA ILE A 30 -14.99 11.86 8.14
C ILE A 30 -13.95 10.79 7.90
N PHE A 31 -14.06 9.63 8.56
CA PHE A 31 -13.17 8.50 8.32
C PHE A 31 -13.18 8.04 6.85
N GLN A 32 -14.35 8.01 6.20
CA GLN A 32 -14.44 7.70 4.77
C GLN A 32 -13.75 8.75 3.90
N LEU A 33 -13.88 10.03 4.22
CA LEU A 33 -13.17 11.12 3.53
C LEU A 33 -11.66 10.99 3.68
N GLU A 34 -11.15 10.67 4.87
CA GLU A 34 -9.73 10.40 5.08
C GLU A 34 -9.24 9.23 4.24
N GLN A 35 -9.97 8.11 4.21
CA GLN A 35 -9.62 6.93 3.43
C GLN A 35 -9.56 7.22 1.92
N THR A 36 -10.48 8.04 1.41
CA THR A 36 -10.64 8.29 -0.03
C THR A 36 -9.81 9.48 -0.53
N HIS A 37 -9.54 10.46 0.32
CA HIS A 37 -8.87 11.69 -0.08
C HIS A 37 -7.50 11.90 0.58
N PHE A 38 -7.38 11.61 1.88
CA PHE A 38 -6.13 11.86 2.59
C PHE A 38 -5.11 10.75 2.31
N PHE A 39 -5.37 9.52 2.74
CA PHE A 39 -4.42 8.41 2.63
C PHE A 39 -4.04 8.03 1.19
N VAL A 40 -4.91 8.32 0.23
CA VAL A 40 -4.63 8.04 -1.19
C VAL A 40 -3.67 9.06 -1.79
N ASN A 41 -3.74 10.32 -1.35
CA ASN A 41 -3.07 11.45 -1.99
C ASN A 41 -1.86 12.00 -1.22
N THR A 42 -1.59 11.49 -0.01
CA THR A 42 -0.45 11.92 0.81
C THR A 42 0.64 10.87 0.88
N TRP A 43 1.81 11.28 1.37
CA TRP A 43 2.87 10.35 1.75
C TRP A 43 2.51 9.67 3.05
N ASN A 44 2.44 8.34 3.01
CA ASN A 44 2.12 7.50 4.16
C ASN A 44 3.38 6.78 4.65
N TYR A 45 3.56 6.71 5.95
CA TYR A 45 4.62 5.93 6.56
C TYR A 45 4.33 4.44 6.46
N ALA A 46 5.27 3.68 5.91
CA ALA A 46 5.14 2.23 5.71
C ALA A 46 5.94 1.42 6.72
N GLY A 47 7.04 1.97 7.24
CA GLY A 47 7.96 1.27 8.13
C GLY A 47 9.36 1.87 8.08
N HIS A 48 10.31 1.20 8.74
CA HIS A 48 11.71 1.61 8.77
C HIS A 48 12.60 0.51 8.18
N GLU A 49 13.69 0.88 7.52
CA GLU A 49 14.62 -0.04 6.85
C GLU A 49 15.22 -1.09 7.80
N SER A 50 15.39 -0.75 9.08
CA SER A 50 15.87 -1.70 10.10
C SER A 50 14.92 -2.86 10.38
N GLN A 51 13.67 -2.77 9.95
CA GLN A 51 12.70 -3.86 10.09
C GLN A 51 12.83 -4.91 8.95
N ILE A 52 13.55 -4.55 7.89
CA ILE A 52 13.79 -5.38 6.73
C ILE A 52 15.28 -5.29 6.32
N PRO A 53 16.23 -5.69 7.18
CA PRO A 53 17.66 -5.53 6.94
C PRO A 53 18.19 -6.42 5.81
N ASP A 54 17.66 -7.63 5.66
CA ASP A 54 18.18 -8.64 4.76
C ASP A 54 17.29 -8.85 3.53
N ALA A 55 17.89 -9.34 2.45
CA ALA A 55 17.17 -9.70 1.23
C ALA A 55 16.05 -10.71 1.53
N GLY A 56 14.86 -10.46 1.02
CA GLY A 56 13.66 -11.26 1.29
C GLY A 56 12.91 -10.88 2.55
N ASP A 57 13.46 -10.03 3.42
CA ASP A 57 12.71 -9.49 4.55
C ASP A 57 11.54 -8.65 4.06
N TRP A 58 10.44 -8.77 4.77
CA TRP A 58 9.21 -8.02 4.47
C TRP A 58 8.47 -7.60 5.74
N ILE A 59 7.73 -6.50 5.60
CA ILE A 59 6.72 -6.04 6.54
C ILE A 59 5.38 -5.89 5.83
N SER A 60 4.29 -6.16 6.55
CA SER A 60 2.93 -6.02 6.05
C SER A 60 2.08 -5.20 7.01
N ASN A 61 1.47 -4.14 6.51
CA ASN A 61 0.62 -3.21 7.24
C ASN A 61 -0.68 -2.94 6.48
N ASP A 62 -1.74 -2.59 7.19
CA ASP A 62 -2.94 -2.02 6.61
C ASP A 62 -2.89 -0.50 6.76
N ILE A 63 -2.78 0.23 5.66
CA ILE A 63 -2.66 1.69 5.65
C ILE A 63 -3.74 2.27 4.76
N GLY A 64 -4.56 3.15 5.32
CA GLY A 64 -5.69 3.72 4.59
C GLY A 64 -6.68 2.65 4.09
N GLY A 65 -6.92 1.58 4.87
CA GLY A 65 -7.77 0.46 4.49
C GLY A 65 -7.20 -0.45 3.37
N ARG A 66 -5.91 -0.30 3.04
CA ARG A 66 -5.23 -1.06 1.99
C ARG A 66 -4.13 -1.92 2.57
N PRO A 67 -4.12 -3.24 2.29
CA PRO A 67 -3.07 -4.13 2.73
C PRO A 67 -1.80 -3.88 1.91
N LEU A 68 -0.75 -3.44 2.58
CA LEU A 68 0.56 -3.14 2.01
C LEU A 68 1.55 -4.26 2.34
N LEU A 69 2.43 -4.54 1.40
CA LEU A 69 3.59 -5.42 1.55
C LEU A 69 4.84 -4.65 1.07
N VAL A 70 5.82 -4.51 1.95
CA VAL A 70 7.11 -3.87 1.66
C VAL A 70 8.20 -4.91 1.80
N VAL A 71 9.08 -5.02 0.81
CA VAL A 71 10.04 -6.14 0.70
C VAL A 71 11.43 -5.61 0.33
N ARG A 72 12.46 -6.07 1.04
CA ARG A 72 13.86 -5.86 0.68
C ARG A 72 14.23 -6.80 -0.48
N GLN A 73 14.73 -6.26 -1.56
CA GLN A 73 15.18 -7.01 -2.71
C GLN A 73 16.63 -7.49 -2.56
N ALA A 74 17.03 -8.45 -3.41
CA ALA A 74 18.39 -9.00 -3.40
C ALA A 74 19.49 -7.97 -3.75
N ASP A 75 19.13 -6.93 -4.51
CA ASP A 75 20.02 -5.81 -4.85
C ASP A 75 20.05 -4.71 -3.77
N GLY A 76 19.39 -4.93 -2.63
CA GLY A 76 19.28 -3.98 -1.54
C GLY A 76 18.19 -2.91 -1.74
N SER A 77 17.53 -2.86 -2.89
CA SER A 77 16.40 -1.94 -3.10
C SER A 77 15.17 -2.37 -2.31
N ILE A 78 14.22 -1.46 -2.15
CA ILE A 78 12.93 -1.75 -1.49
C ILE A 78 11.83 -1.66 -2.53
N LYS A 79 10.93 -2.64 -2.53
CA LYS A 79 9.68 -2.62 -3.30
C LYS A 79 8.49 -2.58 -2.37
N ALA A 80 7.47 -1.83 -2.75
CA ALA A 80 6.18 -1.83 -2.08
C ALA A 80 5.09 -2.25 -3.06
N MET A 81 4.15 -3.06 -2.60
CA MET A 81 3.07 -3.60 -3.41
C MET A 81 1.84 -3.87 -2.55
N MET A 82 0.71 -4.05 -3.20
CA MET A 82 -0.50 -4.47 -2.51
C MET A 82 -0.35 -5.93 -2.04
N ASN A 83 -0.61 -6.19 -0.77
CA ASN A 83 -0.65 -7.54 -0.20
C ASN A 83 -1.94 -8.27 -0.62
N ARG A 84 -2.12 -8.39 -1.93
CA ARG A 84 -3.30 -9.02 -2.56
C ARG A 84 -2.89 -9.85 -3.76
N CYS A 85 -3.28 -11.10 -3.77
CA CYS A 85 -3.07 -12.00 -4.91
C CYS A 85 -3.79 -11.47 -6.16
N ALA A 86 -3.08 -11.40 -7.29
CA ALA A 86 -3.62 -10.92 -8.56
C ALA A 86 -4.78 -11.79 -9.10
N GLN A 87 -4.93 -13.04 -8.62
CA GLN A 87 -6.00 -13.93 -9.07
C GLN A 87 -7.36 -13.56 -8.47
N LYS A 88 -7.49 -13.60 -7.13
CA LYS A 88 -8.76 -13.41 -6.40
C LYS A 88 -8.64 -12.49 -5.18
N GLY A 89 -7.61 -11.67 -5.11
CA GLY A 89 -7.45 -10.68 -4.05
C GLY A 89 -7.15 -11.23 -2.66
N SER A 90 -6.86 -12.53 -2.54
CA SER A 90 -6.49 -13.13 -1.26
C SER A 90 -5.21 -12.50 -0.71
N ARG A 91 -5.14 -12.26 0.58
CA ARG A 91 -3.92 -11.76 1.24
C ARG A 91 -2.80 -12.81 1.11
N LEU A 92 -1.61 -12.40 0.71
CA LEU A 92 -0.46 -13.30 0.51
C LEU A 92 0.20 -13.66 1.83
N VAL A 93 0.37 -12.69 2.71
CA VAL A 93 0.95 -12.86 4.03
C VAL A 93 0.02 -12.24 5.07
N SER A 94 -0.18 -12.95 6.19
CA SER A 94 -1.04 -12.49 7.29
C SER A 94 -0.24 -12.01 8.51
N ALA A 95 1.04 -12.43 8.61
CA ALA A 95 1.94 -11.96 9.65
C ALA A 95 2.35 -10.49 9.41
N PRO A 96 2.72 -9.73 10.46
CA PRO A 96 3.15 -8.34 10.32
C PRO A 96 4.53 -8.21 9.68
N SER A 97 5.39 -9.22 9.80
CA SER A 97 6.73 -9.27 9.21
C SER A 97 7.20 -10.71 9.03
N GLY A 98 8.25 -10.89 8.26
CA GLY A 98 8.90 -12.17 8.05
C GLY A 98 9.98 -12.09 6.98
N ASN A 99 10.52 -13.25 6.60
CA ASN A 99 11.43 -13.39 5.49
C ASN A 99 10.86 -14.39 4.48
N THR A 100 11.06 -14.11 3.20
CA THR A 100 10.83 -15.06 2.12
C THR A 100 12.09 -15.12 1.26
N ASP A 101 12.71 -16.28 1.17
CA ASP A 101 13.99 -16.41 0.45
C ASP A 101 13.91 -15.92 -0.98
N LYS A 102 12.86 -16.27 -1.70
CA LYS A 102 12.78 -16.04 -3.16
C LYS A 102 11.41 -15.66 -3.69
N HIS A 103 10.32 -16.01 -3.00
CA HIS A 103 8.98 -15.83 -3.57
C HIS A 103 7.88 -15.87 -2.53
N PHE A 104 6.76 -15.23 -2.84
CA PHE A 104 5.50 -15.32 -2.11
C PHE A 104 4.57 -16.33 -2.78
N ARG A 105 4.01 -17.25 -2.02
CA ARG A 105 3.02 -18.20 -2.50
C ARG A 105 1.66 -17.88 -1.91
N CYS A 106 0.67 -17.68 -2.78
CA CYS A 106 -0.70 -17.42 -2.36
C CYS A 106 -1.27 -18.63 -1.60
N PRO A 107 -1.79 -18.45 -0.37
CA PRO A 107 -2.32 -19.56 0.42
C PRO A 107 -3.61 -20.16 -0.15
N TYR A 108 -4.30 -19.44 -1.07
CA TYR A 108 -5.58 -19.88 -1.60
C TYR A 108 -5.43 -20.84 -2.81
N TYR A 109 -4.78 -20.40 -3.90
CA TYR A 109 -4.59 -21.22 -5.11
C TYR A 109 -3.12 -21.34 -5.52
N ALA A 110 -2.21 -21.10 -4.60
CA ALA A 110 -0.77 -21.31 -4.77
C ALA A 110 -0.13 -20.55 -5.97
N TRP A 111 -0.78 -19.49 -6.46
CA TRP A 111 -0.08 -18.58 -7.38
C TRP A 111 1.17 -18.04 -6.70
N THR A 112 2.27 -18.05 -7.40
CA THR A 112 3.57 -17.71 -6.83
C THR A 112 4.12 -16.47 -7.50
N PHE A 113 4.60 -15.53 -6.68
CA PHE A 113 5.12 -14.22 -7.11
C PHE A 113 6.55 -14.07 -6.60
N LYS A 114 7.43 -13.46 -7.41
CA LYS A 114 8.77 -13.06 -6.96
C LYS A 114 8.67 -11.97 -5.90
N THR A 115 9.78 -11.65 -5.26
CA THR A 115 9.87 -10.57 -4.25
C THR A 115 9.59 -9.19 -4.84
N ASP A 116 9.76 -9.00 -6.14
CA ASP A 116 9.44 -7.78 -6.86
C ASP A 116 7.95 -7.67 -7.28
N GLY A 117 7.14 -8.68 -6.95
CA GLY A 117 5.72 -8.77 -7.28
C GLY A 117 5.41 -9.38 -8.64
N SER A 118 6.40 -9.66 -9.48
CA SER A 118 6.16 -10.32 -10.77
C SER A 118 5.67 -11.76 -10.59
N LEU A 119 4.77 -12.20 -11.49
CA LEU A 119 4.27 -13.57 -11.47
C LEU A 119 5.39 -14.55 -11.80
N LEU A 120 5.58 -15.55 -10.94
CA LEU A 120 6.59 -16.60 -11.13
C LEU A 120 5.97 -17.89 -11.65
N ALA A 121 4.87 -18.35 -11.06
CA ALA A 121 4.26 -19.61 -11.41
C ALA A 121 2.75 -19.65 -11.11
N ILE A 122 2.04 -20.40 -11.94
CA ILE A 122 0.63 -20.73 -11.79
C ILE A 122 0.52 -22.26 -11.72
N PRO A 123 -0.02 -22.84 -10.62
CA PRO A 123 -0.28 -24.26 -10.54
C PRO A 123 -1.34 -24.68 -11.57
N LEU A 124 -1.24 -25.94 -12.04
CA LEU A 124 -2.21 -26.51 -12.97
C LEU A 124 -2.48 -25.62 -14.20
N ARG A 125 -1.40 -25.11 -14.81
CA ARG A 125 -1.48 -24.20 -15.98
C ARG A 125 -2.39 -24.72 -17.10
N ASN A 126 -2.42 -26.02 -17.30
CA ASN A 126 -3.26 -26.67 -18.31
C ASN A 126 -4.76 -26.39 -18.10
N ALA A 127 -5.20 -26.18 -16.87
CA ALA A 127 -6.59 -25.81 -16.58
C ALA A 127 -6.98 -24.43 -17.12
N TYR A 128 -6.01 -23.64 -17.59
CA TYR A 128 -6.20 -22.28 -18.11
C TYR A 128 -5.94 -22.17 -19.63
N GLU A 129 -5.67 -23.28 -20.35
CA GLU A 129 -5.27 -23.27 -21.77
C GLU A 129 -6.27 -22.57 -22.69
N ASN A 130 -7.57 -22.65 -22.39
CA ASN A 130 -8.65 -22.02 -23.17
C ASN A 130 -9.15 -20.70 -22.55
N THR A 131 -8.35 -20.04 -21.76
CA THR A 131 -8.71 -18.78 -21.10
C THR A 131 -7.75 -17.66 -21.53
N ARG A 132 -8.20 -16.41 -21.40
CA ARG A 132 -7.33 -15.23 -21.56
C ARG A 132 -6.12 -15.20 -20.64
N LEU A 133 -6.00 -16.19 -19.74
CA LEU A 133 -4.88 -16.30 -18.82
C LEU A 133 -3.58 -16.60 -19.58
N ASN A 134 -3.63 -17.32 -20.69
CA ASN A 134 -2.46 -17.60 -21.51
C ASN A 134 -2.02 -16.42 -22.38
N GLU A 135 -2.93 -15.48 -22.68
CA GLU A 135 -2.67 -14.36 -23.58
C GLU A 135 -1.99 -13.16 -22.90
N CYS A 136 -2.02 -13.08 -21.58
CA CYS A 136 -1.56 -11.91 -20.81
C CYS A 136 -0.63 -12.26 -19.64
N GLU A 137 0.55 -12.81 -19.91
CA GLU A 137 1.56 -13.02 -18.85
C GLU A 137 2.14 -11.69 -18.32
N SER A 138 2.27 -10.69 -19.18
CA SER A 138 2.67 -9.34 -18.80
C SER A 138 1.51 -8.60 -18.15
N GLY A 139 1.56 -8.37 -16.83
CA GLY A 139 0.54 -7.60 -16.11
C GLY A 139 -0.22 -8.37 -15.04
N ARG A 140 0.12 -9.64 -14.80
CA ARG A 140 -0.51 -10.47 -13.73
C ARG A 140 0.30 -10.52 -12.44
N GLY A 141 1.24 -9.62 -12.28
CA GLY A 141 1.95 -9.41 -11.03
C GLY A 141 1.06 -8.81 -9.93
N LEU A 142 1.61 -8.69 -8.77
CA LEU A 142 1.03 -7.90 -7.70
C LEU A 142 1.00 -6.43 -8.12
N THR A 143 0.01 -5.69 -7.66
CA THR A 143 -0.05 -4.25 -7.91
C THR A 143 1.08 -3.56 -7.15
N GLY A 144 2.11 -3.14 -7.88
CA GLY A 144 3.24 -2.38 -7.34
C GLY A 144 2.85 -0.94 -7.02
N LEU A 145 3.49 -0.37 -6.02
CA LEU A 145 3.41 1.05 -5.71
C LEU A 145 4.64 1.75 -6.30
N THR A 146 4.43 2.64 -7.25
CA THR A 146 5.49 3.34 -7.98
C THR A 146 6.12 4.47 -7.17
N HIS A 147 5.34 5.07 -6.27
CA HIS A 147 5.79 6.16 -5.42
C HIS A 147 6.26 5.63 -4.07
N LEU A 148 7.52 5.26 -4.02
CA LEU A 148 8.23 4.85 -2.81
C LEU A 148 9.44 5.77 -2.62
N ARG A 149 9.65 6.23 -1.38
CA ARG A 149 10.82 7.04 -1.00
C ARG A 149 11.29 6.61 0.38
N THR A 150 12.59 6.71 0.59
CA THR A 150 13.20 6.55 1.91
C THR A 150 13.83 7.86 2.34
N TYR A 151 13.71 8.18 3.63
CA TYR A 151 14.34 9.33 4.24
C TYR A 151 14.84 8.95 5.64
N ARG A 152 16.14 8.99 5.86
CA ARG A 152 16.80 8.59 7.12
C ARG A 152 16.33 7.21 7.64
N GLY A 153 16.16 6.24 6.74
CA GLY A 153 15.68 4.89 7.06
C GLY A 153 14.16 4.75 7.15
N PHE A 154 13.40 5.84 7.23
CA PHE A 154 11.94 5.79 7.18
C PHE A 154 11.46 5.56 5.75
N ILE A 155 10.53 4.61 5.58
CA ILE A 155 9.97 4.22 4.29
C ILE A 155 8.61 4.88 4.14
N PHE A 156 8.42 5.61 3.05
CA PHE A 156 7.16 6.27 2.70
C PHE A 156 6.67 5.82 1.34
N PHE A 157 5.36 5.78 1.18
CA PHE A 157 4.71 5.50 -0.09
C PHE A 157 3.53 6.43 -0.33
N LYS A 158 3.15 6.55 -1.61
CA LYS A 158 1.95 7.24 -2.05
C LYS A 158 1.21 6.37 -3.06
N ILE A 159 -0.12 6.40 -3.04
CA ILE A 159 -0.95 5.53 -3.88
C ILE A 159 -1.24 6.17 -5.23
N ASN A 160 -1.62 7.44 -5.25
CA ASN A 160 -1.99 8.19 -6.45
C ASN A 160 -1.03 9.33 -6.78
N ASP A 161 -0.91 9.62 -8.08
CA ASP A 161 -0.25 10.82 -8.60
C ASP A 161 -1.12 12.08 -8.57
N ALA A 162 -2.44 11.90 -8.52
CA ALA A 162 -3.38 13.00 -8.58
C ALA A 162 -3.37 13.79 -7.28
N TRP A 163 -3.12 15.06 -7.37
CA TRP A 163 -3.13 16.13 -6.36
C TRP A 163 -1.76 16.53 -5.83
N TYR A 164 -1.68 17.85 -5.62
CA TYR A 164 -0.59 18.58 -5.04
C TYR A 164 0.05 17.83 -3.87
N SER A 165 1.07 17.06 -4.20
CA SER A 165 2.00 16.58 -3.19
C SER A 165 3.19 17.53 -3.29
N PRO A 166 3.49 18.33 -2.27
CA PRO A 166 4.79 18.99 -2.21
C PRO A 166 5.86 17.93 -2.47
N ASN A 167 6.94 18.31 -3.14
CA ASN A 167 8.09 17.42 -3.29
C ASN A 167 8.32 16.72 -1.96
N PHE A 168 8.59 15.43 -1.99
CA PHE A 168 8.79 14.63 -0.78
C PHE A 168 9.75 15.32 0.20
N VAL A 169 10.81 15.93 -0.32
CA VAL A 169 11.80 16.70 0.44
C VAL A 169 11.17 17.95 1.08
N ASP A 170 10.32 18.69 0.38
CA ASP A 170 9.69 19.90 0.90
C ASP A 170 8.71 19.61 2.04
N THR A 171 8.12 18.43 2.07
CA THR A 171 7.23 17.99 3.16
C THR A 171 7.99 17.89 4.48
N PHE A 172 9.26 17.49 4.45
CA PHE A 172 10.07 17.30 5.66
C PHE A 172 10.94 18.52 6.00
N HIS A 173 11.26 19.39 5.03
CA HIS A 173 12.05 20.60 5.28
C HIS A 173 11.25 21.79 5.84
N ARG A 174 9.91 21.78 5.70
CA ARG A 174 9.04 22.84 6.25
C ARG A 174 8.61 22.60 7.70
N ALA A 175 8.97 21.45 8.27
CA ALA A 175 8.60 21.06 9.63
C ALA A 175 9.71 21.32 10.67
N VAL A 176 10.75 22.10 10.31
CA VAL A 176 11.84 22.53 11.20
C VAL A 176 11.86 24.04 11.28
#